data_9eee6f1486ce4e602cbfe860b6580070
#
_entry.id   9eee6f1486ce4e602cbfe860b6580070
#
_cell.length_a   1.000
_cell.length_b   1.000
_cell.length_c   1.000
_cell.angle_alpha   90.00
_cell.angle_beta   90.00
_cell.angle_gamma   90.00
#
_symmetry.space_group_name_H-M   'P 1'
#
loop_
_entity.id
_entity.type
_entity.pdbx_description
1 polymer ?
#
loop_
_entity_poly.entity_id
_entity_poly.type
_entity_poly.pdbx_seq_one_letter_code
_entity_poly.pdbx_strand_id
1 'polypeptide(L)'
;MKIRAILTTAFFSLLVTAATAQEGAWTGKLNIQGVELPLVFHFDADGCTMDSPSQGAKGIKADKTISADGKILISVPTAGIAYEGTLDGDTIRGTFKQMGFSLPLNLVPGQPKHNRPQTPQGLFPYKTEEVTFTNDGFTFHGTLTLPEGMTAQTPVVLMVTGSGQQNRDEEIFDHKPFAVIADYLARNGIASLRYDDRGMGDTSVRFYDYTTADFKRDAEAALTLLRGRFSRVGVLGHSEGGTIALMLASERKPDFIVSMAGMAISGKETILSQNRYQMRTARIPDEIAEKAVGILSQVFDKVAAGEDVRSLLQDKTLPPTFIPVIERATKQMSTPYIRHFMTIDVQPLLPSVVCPVLALNGTLDMQVDSKRNLEAIRSGLSAGKHETAEYEGLNHLFQHCKTGSMTEYSEIEETIAPEVLGKIVSWIKSL
;
A
#
# COMPACT_ATOMS: atom_id res chain seq x y z
N MET A 1 -30.02 63.02 52.54
CA MET A 1 -28.65 62.53 52.21
C MET A 1 -28.81 61.39 51.23
N LYS A 2 -28.14 61.48 50.08
CA LYS A 2 -28.48 60.73 48.87
C LYS A 2 -27.67 59.41 48.82
N ILE A 3 -28.38 58.31 48.70
CA ILE A 3 -27.79 56.99 48.39
C ILE A 3 -27.92 56.79 46.86
N ARG A 4 -26.78 56.71 46.19
CA ARG A 4 -26.71 56.38 44.75
C ARG A 4 -26.57 54.88 44.62
N ALA A 5 -27.52 54.25 43.98
CA ALA A 5 -27.45 52.86 43.50
C ALA A 5 -26.52 52.78 42.29
N ILE A 6 -25.55 51.88 42.38
CA ILE A 6 -24.69 51.50 41.25
C ILE A 6 -25.29 50.20 40.67
N LEU A 7 -25.93 50.31 39.52
CA LEU A 7 -26.29 49.13 38.67
C LEU A 7 -25.03 48.66 37.99
N THR A 8 -24.57 47.50 38.37
CA THR A 8 -23.50 46.76 37.63
C THR A 8 -24.18 45.92 36.58
N THR A 9 -24.02 46.34 35.35
CA THR A 9 -24.45 45.57 34.17
C THR A 9 -23.48 44.41 33.98
N ALA A 10 -23.93 43.20 34.30
CA ALA A 10 -23.22 41.97 33.92
C ALA A 10 -23.44 41.72 32.44
N PHE A 11 -22.43 42.03 31.63
CA PHE A 11 -22.39 41.63 30.24
C PHE A 11 -22.06 40.14 30.18
N PHE A 12 -23.02 39.37 29.74
CA PHE A 12 -22.89 37.94 29.46
C PHE A 12 -22.00 37.77 28.21
N SER A 13 -20.74 37.44 28.42
CA SER A 13 -19.86 36.95 27.35
C SER A 13 -20.10 35.45 27.20
N LEU A 14 -21.19 35.10 26.56
CA LEU A 14 -21.34 33.76 26.00
C LEU A 14 -21.14 33.89 24.51
N LEU A 15 -20.35 32.98 23.99
CA LEU A 15 -20.10 32.73 22.56
C LEU A 15 -18.74 33.20 22.06
N VAL A 16 -17.73 32.36 22.27
CA VAL A 16 -16.74 31.98 21.27
C VAL A 16 -15.92 30.78 21.80
N THR A 17 -16.56 29.65 22.07
CA THR A 17 -15.83 28.41 22.39
C THR A 17 -16.24 27.23 21.52
N ALA A 18 -17.15 27.42 20.57
CA ALA A 18 -17.64 26.31 19.75
C ALA A 18 -16.78 26.02 18.49
N ALA A 19 -15.92 26.97 18.07
CA ALA A 19 -15.16 26.77 16.83
C ALA A 19 -13.84 25.97 17.01
N THR A 20 -13.23 26.02 18.20
CA THR A 20 -11.94 25.34 18.47
C THR A 20 -12.09 23.88 18.91
N ALA A 21 -13.28 23.46 19.30
CA ALA A 21 -13.54 22.11 19.80
C ALA A 21 -13.63 21.02 18.69
N GLN A 22 -13.51 21.39 17.44
CA GLN A 22 -13.66 20.46 16.29
C GLN A 22 -12.37 20.25 15.51
N GLU A 23 -11.29 20.91 15.89
CA GLU A 23 -9.98 20.69 15.26
C GLU A 23 -9.40 19.33 15.64
N GLY A 24 -8.62 18.75 14.72
CA GLY A 24 -7.99 17.46 14.90
C GLY A 24 -8.65 16.34 14.09
N ALA A 25 -8.30 15.13 14.42
CA ALA A 25 -8.81 13.94 13.73
C ALA A 25 -10.15 13.50 14.32
N TRP A 26 -11.06 13.09 13.45
CA TRP A 26 -12.38 12.54 13.78
C TRP A 26 -12.60 11.25 13.01
N THR A 27 -12.87 10.16 13.71
CA THR A 27 -12.97 8.82 13.11
C THR A 27 -14.37 8.26 13.24
N GLY A 28 -14.85 7.63 12.17
CA GLY A 28 -16.07 6.85 12.17
C GLY A 28 -15.93 5.58 11.34
N LYS A 29 -16.81 4.61 11.60
CA LYS A 29 -16.88 3.35 10.85
C LYS A 29 -18.16 3.31 10.04
N LEU A 30 -18.01 3.25 8.71
CA LEU A 30 -19.13 3.11 7.79
C LEU A 30 -19.44 1.62 7.62
N ASN A 31 -20.65 1.20 7.92
CA ASN A 31 -21.06 -0.20 7.74
C ASN A 31 -21.71 -0.38 6.36
N ILE A 32 -21.07 -1.16 5.49
CA ILE A 32 -21.58 -1.50 4.17
C ILE A 32 -21.78 -3.02 4.11
N GLN A 33 -23.02 -3.47 4.20
CA GLN A 33 -23.39 -4.89 4.13
C GLN A 33 -22.62 -5.79 5.11
N GLY A 34 -22.35 -5.28 6.32
CA GLY A 34 -21.64 -6.01 7.37
C GLY A 34 -20.11 -5.84 7.35
N VAL A 35 -19.56 -5.10 6.39
CA VAL A 35 -18.15 -4.71 6.36
C VAL A 35 -18.02 -3.31 6.95
N GLU A 36 -17.19 -3.18 7.98
CA GLU A 36 -16.84 -1.89 8.58
C GLU A 36 -15.68 -1.24 7.82
N LEU A 37 -15.93 -0.03 7.29
CA LEU A 37 -14.91 0.79 6.63
C LEU A 37 -14.61 2.02 7.51
N PRO A 38 -13.43 2.10 8.13
CA PRO A 38 -13.03 3.28 8.89
C PRO A 38 -12.78 4.44 7.94
N LEU A 39 -13.29 5.62 8.34
CA LEU A 39 -12.99 6.90 7.70
C LEU A 39 -12.45 7.85 8.76
N VAL A 40 -11.42 8.61 8.43
CA VAL A 40 -10.83 9.63 9.31
C VAL A 40 -10.91 10.97 8.62
N PHE A 41 -11.52 11.96 9.29
CA PHE A 41 -11.54 13.34 8.85
C PHE A 41 -10.57 14.15 9.70
N HIS A 42 -9.66 14.86 9.07
CA HIS A 42 -8.73 15.78 9.74
C HIS A 42 -9.27 17.19 9.56
N PHE A 43 -9.64 17.83 10.66
CA PHE A 43 -10.14 19.19 10.67
C PHE A 43 -9.04 20.14 11.12
N ASP A 44 -8.63 21.00 10.21
CA ASP A 44 -7.68 22.07 10.45
C ASP A 44 -8.39 23.44 10.41
N ALA A 45 -7.69 24.49 10.86
CA ALA A 45 -8.21 25.84 10.82
C ALA A 45 -8.58 26.29 9.39
N ASP A 46 -7.79 25.86 8.40
CA ASP A 46 -7.86 26.29 7.01
C ASP A 46 -8.40 25.23 6.05
N GLY A 47 -8.78 24.04 6.55
CA GLY A 47 -9.18 22.97 5.65
C GLY A 47 -9.70 21.70 6.31
N CYS A 48 -9.95 20.73 5.45
CA CYS A 48 -10.33 19.38 5.83
C CYS A 48 -9.69 18.39 4.87
N THR A 49 -9.20 17.26 5.39
CA THR A 49 -8.85 16.11 4.57
C THR A 49 -9.56 14.87 5.10
N MET A 50 -9.69 13.87 4.23
CA MET A 50 -10.27 12.58 4.58
C MET A 50 -9.26 11.47 4.25
N ASP A 51 -9.11 10.54 5.19
CA ASP A 51 -8.44 9.27 4.95
C ASP A 51 -9.48 8.14 4.87
N SER A 52 -9.22 7.19 4.02
CA SER A 52 -9.92 5.91 3.98
C SER A 52 -8.89 4.78 4.16
N PRO A 53 -8.54 4.44 5.41
CA PRO A 53 -7.46 3.50 5.70
C PRO A 53 -7.63 2.15 5.00
N SER A 54 -8.82 1.54 5.04
CA SER A 54 -9.10 0.25 4.38
C SER A 54 -8.97 0.28 2.85
N GLN A 55 -8.81 1.46 2.25
CA GLN A 55 -8.60 1.66 0.82
C GLN A 55 -7.19 2.21 0.51
N GLY A 56 -6.33 2.32 1.52
CA GLY A 56 -4.98 2.88 1.39
C GLY A 56 -4.94 4.35 1.00
N ALA A 57 -6.06 5.07 1.11
CA ALA A 57 -6.15 6.46 0.69
C ALA A 57 -5.96 7.40 1.89
N LYS A 58 -5.01 8.35 1.77
CA LYS A 58 -4.70 9.36 2.79
C LYS A 58 -4.72 10.77 2.19
N GLY A 59 -5.10 11.76 3.01
CA GLY A 59 -5.00 13.17 2.66
C GLY A 59 -5.90 13.63 1.51
N ILE A 60 -7.01 12.93 1.26
CA ILE A 60 -7.96 13.33 0.21
C ILE A 60 -8.55 14.69 0.59
N LYS A 61 -8.36 15.69 -0.25
CA LYS A 61 -8.88 17.04 -0.01
C LYS A 61 -10.41 17.02 0.12
N ALA A 62 -10.89 17.64 1.17
CA ALA A 62 -12.30 17.81 1.48
C ALA A 62 -12.60 19.26 1.83
N ASP A 63 -13.82 19.70 1.52
CA ASP A 63 -14.32 21.00 1.92
C ASP A 63 -15.18 20.83 3.18
N LYS A 64 -14.90 21.60 4.23
CA LYS A 64 -15.68 21.63 5.47
C LYS A 64 -16.35 22.97 5.64
N THR A 65 -17.64 22.96 5.89
CA THR A 65 -18.40 24.15 6.28
C THR A 65 -19.29 23.85 7.50
N ILE A 66 -19.56 24.89 8.29
CA ILE A 66 -20.54 24.81 9.39
C ILE A 66 -21.70 25.70 9.00
N SER A 67 -22.88 25.11 8.90
CA SER A 67 -24.11 25.86 8.57
C SER A 67 -24.59 26.73 9.73
N ALA A 68 -25.49 27.67 9.48
CA ALA A 68 -25.98 28.58 10.48
C ALA A 68 -26.74 27.89 11.66
N ASP A 69 -27.24 26.67 11.42
CA ASP A 69 -27.90 25.82 12.43
C ASP A 69 -26.91 24.86 13.14
N GLY A 70 -25.59 25.06 12.96
CA GLY A 70 -24.54 24.30 13.63
C GLY A 70 -24.25 22.93 13.06
N LYS A 71 -24.75 22.59 11.87
CA LYS A 71 -24.42 21.35 11.19
C LYS A 71 -23.06 21.44 10.52
N ILE A 72 -22.31 20.35 10.60
CA ILE A 72 -21.03 20.15 9.94
C ILE A 72 -21.30 19.49 8.60
N LEU A 73 -20.93 20.19 7.54
CA LEU A 73 -21.05 19.71 6.16
C LEU A 73 -19.66 19.45 5.61
N ILE A 74 -19.42 18.25 5.11
CA ILE A 74 -18.15 17.87 4.46
C ILE A 74 -18.46 17.38 3.05
N SER A 75 -17.67 17.85 2.08
CA SER A 75 -17.73 17.40 0.70
C SER A 75 -16.36 16.92 0.26
N VAL A 76 -16.30 15.76 -0.39
CA VAL A 76 -15.10 15.23 -1.06
C VAL A 76 -15.41 15.11 -2.55
N PRO A 77 -15.21 16.19 -3.33
CA PRO A 77 -15.66 16.24 -4.73
C PRO A 77 -15.06 15.17 -5.61
N THR A 78 -13.78 14.85 -5.39
CA THR A 78 -13.04 13.83 -6.15
C THR A 78 -13.59 12.42 -5.98
N ALA A 79 -14.26 12.16 -4.85
CA ALA A 79 -14.87 10.87 -4.52
C ALA A 79 -16.41 10.88 -4.60
N GLY A 80 -17.02 12.02 -4.90
CA GLY A 80 -18.48 12.17 -4.91
C GLY A 80 -19.12 11.92 -3.54
N ILE A 81 -18.41 12.27 -2.44
CA ILE A 81 -18.85 12.06 -1.07
C ILE A 81 -19.43 13.36 -0.51
N ALA A 82 -20.52 13.24 0.23
CA ALA A 82 -21.06 14.28 1.08
C ALA A 82 -21.36 13.70 2.47
N TYR A 83 -21.04 14.46 3.51
CA TYR A 83 -21.36 14.13 4.89
C TYR A 83 -22.05 15.32 5.55
N GLU A 84 -23.10 15.03 6.32
CA GLU A 84 -23.81 16.01 7.12
C GLU A 84 -23.97 15.46 8.54
N GLY A 85 -23.50 16.20 9.54
CA GLY A 85 -23.57 15.77 10.95
C GLY A 85 -23.74 16.94 11.91
N THR A 86 -24.15 16.63 13.13
CA THR A 86 -24.30 17.59 14.23
C THR A 86 -23.51 17.09 15.44
N LEU A 87 -22.79 17.99 16.09
CA LEU A 87 -22.05 17.68 17.31
C LEU A 87 -23.03 17.45 18.46
N ASP A 88 -22.95 16.28 19.08
CA ASP A 88 -23.73 15.87 20.26
C ASP A 88 -22.77 15.29 21.29
N GLY A 89 -22.42 16.09 22.30
CA GLY A 89 -21.34 15.77 23.23
C GLY A 89 -19.99 15.65 22.50
N ASP A 90 -19.32 14.51 22.63
CA ASP A 90 -18.04 14.21 21.98
C ASP A 90 -18.20 13.47 20.65
N THR A 91 -19.41 13.40 20.10
CA THR A 91 -19.69 12.65 18.87
C THR A 91 -20.34 13.54 17.84
N ILE A 92 -19.87 13.55 16.60
CA ILE A 92 -20.60 14.13 15.47
C ILE A 92 -21.48 13.03 14.90
N ARG A 93 -22.80 13.13 15.17
CA ARG A 93 -23.79 12.20 14.62
C ARG A 93 -24.22 12.65 13.24
N GLY A 94 -24.05 11.79 12.25
CA GLY A 94 -24.29 12.22 10.88
C GLY A 94 -24.62 11.12 9.90
N THR A 95 -24.75 11.57 8.66
CA THR A 95 -25.08 10.75 7.49
C THR A 95 -24.04 10.95 6.40
N PHE A 96 -23.45 9.86 5.98
CA PHE A 96 -22.55 9.77 4.83
C PHE A 96 -23.37 9.48 3.57
N LYS A 97 -23.09 10.17 2.48
CA LYS A 97 -23.77 10.04 1.19
C LYS A 97 -22.74 9.84 0.09
N GLN A 98 -22.90 8.79 -0.72
CA GLN A 98 -22.08 8.54 -1.90
C GLN A 98 -22.86 7.73 -2.94
N MET A 99 -22.80 8.10 -4.21
CA MET A 99 -23.41 7.36 -5.34
C MET A 99 -24.88 6.99 -5.13
N GLY A 100 -25.66 7.89 -4.48
CA GLY A 100 -27.09 7.64 -4.18
C GLY A 100 -27.36 6.85 -2.90
N PHE A 101 -26.34 6.30 -2.26
CA PHE A 101 -26.47 5.67 -0.94
C PHE A 101 -26.38 6.70 0.18
N SER A 102 -27.13 6.47 1.23
CA SER A 102 -27.09 7.25 2.47
C SER A 102 -26.96 6.30 3.65
N LEU A 103 -25.88 6.43 4.40
CA LEU A 103 -25.54 5.54 5.49
C LEU A 103 -25.24 6.35 6.77
N PRO A 104 -25.65 5.89 7.96
CA PRO A 104 -25.29 6.54 9.20
C PRO A 104 -23.75 6.44 9.39
N LEU A 105 -23.15 7.56 9.78
CA LEU A 105 -21.75 7.63 10.15
C LEU A 105 -21.59 8.59 11.31
N ASN A 106 -21.25 8.07 12.48
CA ASN A 106 -20.92 8.86 13.65
C ASN A 106 -19.41 8.99 13.76
N LEU A 107 -18.93 10.21 14.01
CA LEU A 107 -17.52 10.50 14.14
C LEU A 107 -17.19 10.77 15.61
N VAL A 108 -16.12 10.17 16.12
CA VAL A 108 -15.58 10.41 17.46
C VAL A 108 -14.18 11.03 17.36
N PRO A 109 -13.76 11.84 18.34
CA PRO A 109 -12.43 12.45 18.31
C PRO A 109 -11.32 11.42 18.33
N GLY A 110 -10.24 11.69 17.60
CA GLY A 110 -9.02 10.90 17.57
C GLY A 110 -8.89 10.03 16.33
N GLN A 111 -7.69 9.53 16.15
CA GLN A 111 -7.39 8.49 15.16
C GLN A 111 -7.41 7.12 15.85
N PRO A 112 -7.82 6.05 15.15
CA PRO A 112 -7.58 4.71 15.64
C PRO A 112 -6.08 4.53 15.86
N LYS A 113 -5.69 4.22 17.09
CA LYS A 113 -4.31 3.84 17.37
C LYS A 113 -4.21 2.34 17.17
N HIS A 114 -3.52 1.93 16.13
CA HIS A 114 -3.20 0.53 15.94
C HIS A 114 -2.01 0.15 16.82
N ASN A 115 -2.13 -0.97 17.53
CA ASN A 115 -0.98 -1.55 18.23
C ASN A 115 -0.07 -2.24 17.20
N ARG A 116 1.19 -1.82 17.12
CA ARG A 116 2.19 -2.38 16.19
C ARG A 116 3.44 -2.76 16.99
N PRO A 117 3.38 -3.87 17.77
CA PRO A 117 4.42 -4.20 18.74
C PRO A 117 5.78 -4.50 18.11
N GLN A 118 5.81 -4.88 16.82
CA GLN A 118 7.05 -5.17 16.12
C GLN A 118 7.74 -3.90 15.56
N THR A 119 7.06 -2.75 15.54
CA THR A 119 7.68 -1.51 15.07
C THR A 119 8.89 -1.17 15.94
N PRO A 120 10.10 -1.05 15.36
CA PRO A 120 11.31 -0.82 16.15
C PRO A 120 11.24 0.47 16.94
N GLN A 121 11.54 0.43 18.25
CA GLN A 121 11.50 1.56 19.16
C GLN A 121 12.68 1.52 20.14
N GLY A 122 13.10 2.68 20.61
CA GLY A 122 14.10 2.83 21.67
C GLY A 122 15.56 2.83 21.18
N LEU A 123 16.45 2.29 21.98
CA LEU A 123 17.87 2.21 21.65
C LEU A 123 18.16 0.96 20.81
N PHE A 124 18.88 1.14 19.73
CA PHE A 124 19.22 0.08 18.80
C PHE A 124 20.68 -0.37 18.94
N PRO A 125 20.98 -1.69 18.86
CA PRO A 125 22.35 -2.20 18.84
C PRO A 125 22.97 -2.10 17.43
N TYR A 126 22.58 -1.12 16.64
CA TYR A 126 23.07 -0.88 15.30
C TYR A 126 23.03 0.62 15.00
N LYS A 127 23.69 1.04 13.91
CA LYS A 127 23.69 2.43 13.46
C LYS A 127 22.78 2.61 12.24
N THR A 128 22.25 3.80 12.09
CA THR A 128 21.55 4.22 10.87
C THR A 128 22.26 5.43 10.27
N GLU A 129 22.32 5.47 8.95
CA GLU A 129 22.83 6.59 8.18
C GLU A 129 21.79 7.01 7.16
N GLU A 130 21.47 8.31 7.10
CA GLU A 130 20.70 8.84 5.98
C GLU A 130 21.60 8.93 4.76
N VAL A 131 21.12 8.40 3.64
CA VAL A 131 21.82 8.40 2.37
C VAL A 131 20.94 8.98 1.28
N THR A 132 21.58 9.52 0.24
CA THR A 132 20.88 10.02 -0.94
C THR A 132 21.55 9.47 -2.21
N PHE A 133 20.74 9.28 -3.24
CA PHE A 133 21.20 8.97 -4.59
C PHE A 133 20.28 9.63 -5.60
N THR A 134 20.67 9.66 -6.86
CA THR A 134 19.88 10.29 -7.92
C THR A 134 19.66 9.33 -9.09
N ASN A 135 18.49 9.41 -9.70
CA ASN A 135 18.15 8.77 -10.96
C ASN A 135 17.07 9.56 -11.70
N ASP A 136 17.18 9.69 -13.01
CA ASP A 136 16.18 10.33 -13.88
C ASP A 136 15.73 11.73 -13.38
N GLY A 137 16.64 12.51 -12.79
CA GLY A 137 16.36 13.83 -12.24
C GLY A 137 15.68 13.85 -10.85
N PHE A 138 15.39 12.69 -10.28
CA PHE A 138 14.90 12.57 -8.91
C PHE A 138 16.05 12.39 -7.92
N THR A 139 15.88 12.96 -6.73
CA THR A 139 16.74 12.68 -5.58
C THR A 139 15.98 11.75 -4.64
N PHE A 140 16.57 10.61 -4.35
CA PHE A 140 16.04 9.62 -3.45
C PHE A 140 16.67 9.76 -2.08
N HIS A 141 15.86 9.59 -1.04
CA HIS A 141 16.30 9.60 0.34
C HIS A 141 16.11 8.20 0.94
N GLY A 142 17.12 7.73 1.63
CA GLY A 142 17.07 6.37 2.21
C GLY A 142 17.77 6.29 3.54
N THR A 143 17.44 5.26 4.30
CA THR A 143 18.09 4.90 5.57
C THR A 143 18.90 3.63 5.39
N LEU A 144 20.21 3.74 5.51
CA LEU A 144 21.13 2.61 5.56
C LEU A 144 21.28 2.17 7.01
N THR A 145 20.86 0.93 7.30
CA THR A 145 20.95 0.32 8.64
C THR A 145 22.18 -0.59 8.67
N LEU A 146 23.07 -0.35 9.65
CA LEU A 146 24.40 -0.95 9.73
C LEU A 146 24.52 -1.74 11.04
N PRO A 147 24.68 -3.08 10.98
CA PRO A 147 24.86 -3.91 12.17
C PRO A 147 26.13 -3.56 12.93
N GLU A 148 26.15 -3.83 14.24
CA GLU A 148 27.34 -3.72 15.05
C GLU A 148 28.43 -4.70 14.56
N GLY A 149 29.69 -4.27 14.57
CA GLY A 149 30.82 -5.11 14.15
C GLY A 149 30.86 -5.44 12.66
N MET A 150 30.18 -4.67 11.80
CA MET A 150 30.20 -4.89 10.36
C MET A 150 31.63 -4.88 9.78
N THR A 151 31.82 -5.68 8.75
CA THR A 151 33.07 -5.76 7.95
C THR A 151 32.75 -5.57 6.47
N ALA A 152 33.80 -5.53 5.62
CA ALA A 152 33.61 -5.47 4.17
C ALA A 152 32.86 -6.71 3.60
N GLN A 153 32.82 -7.82 4.34
CA GLN A 153 32.11 -9.05 3.97
C GLN A 153 30.66 -9.08 4.50
N THR A 154 30.26 -8.13 5.31
CA THR A 154 28.87 -8.02 5.78
C THR A 154 27.93 -7.88 4.58
N PRO A 155 26.97 -8.79 4.40
CA PRO A 155 26.00 -8.65 3.31
C PRO A 155 25.09 -7.45 3.55
N VAL A 156 24.74 -6.75 2.48
CA VAL A 156 23.73 -5.70 2.50
C VAL A 156 22.55 -6.06 1.61
N VAL A 157 21.36 -5.70 2.04
CA VAL A 157 20.11 -5.94 1.32
C VAL A 157 19.51 -4.60 0.92
N LEU A 158 19.36 -4.35 -0.38
CA LEU A 158 18.49 -3.31 -0.89
C LEU A 158 17.04 -3.76 -0.76
N MET A 159 16.18 -2.95 -0.17
CA MET A 159 14.75 -3.24 -0.04
C MET A 159 13.97 -2.43 -1.07
N VAL A 160 13.12 -3.12 -1.86
CA VAL A 160 12.32 -2.55 -2.94
C VAL A 160 10.85 -2.76 -2.64
N THR A 161 10.11 -1.67 -2.53
CA THR A 161 8.69 -1.62 -2.16
C THR A 161 7.76 -2.23 -3.20
N GLY A 162 6.53 -2.52 -2.79
CA GLY A 162 5.45 -2.97 -3.66
C GLY A 162 4.83 -1.84 -4.49
N SER A 163 3.70 -2.14 -5.12
CA SER A 163 2.98 -1.22 -5.99
C SER A 163 2.46 0.01 -5.25
N GLY A 164 2.51 1.16 -5.91
CA GLY A 164 2.11 2.44 -5.36
C GLY A 164 3.32 3.29 -4.96
N GLN A 165 3.08 4.57 -4.66
CA GLN A 165 4.12 5.44 -4.13
C GLN A 165 4.27 5.17 -2.63
N GLN A 166 5.37 4.58 -2.23
CA GLN A 166 5.63 4.10 -0.88
C GLN A 166 6.75 4.90 -0.21
N ASN A 167 6.66 5.09 1.10
CA ASN A 167 7.81 5.52 1.87
C ASN A 167 8.77 4.32 2.11
N ARG A 168 9.98 4.61 2.56
CA ARG A 168 11.04 3.62 2.81
C ARG A 168 10.68 2.48 3.76
N ASP A 169 9.63 2.66 4.58
CA ASP A 169 9.16 1.68 5.54
C ASP A 169 8.05 0.77 4.97
N GLU A 170 7.60 1.05 3.71
CA GLU A 170 6.44 0.40 3.09
C GLU A 170 5.20 0.49 4.01
N GLU A 171 4.96 1.70 4.54
CA GLU A 171 3.99 1.91 5.59
C GLU A 171 2.54 1.74 5.10
N ILE A 172 1.84 0.80 5.71
CA ILE A 172 0.44 0.52 5.45
C ILE A 172 -0.30 0.23 6.77
N PHE A 173 -1.40 0.94 7.06
CA PHE A 173 -2.18 0.79 8.30
C PHE A 173 -1.32 0.89 9.58
N ASP A 174 -0.36 1.80 9.61
CA ASP A 174 0.65 1.99 10.65
C ASP A 174 1.62 0.81 10.84
N HIS A 175 1.50 -0.25 10.06
CA HIS A 175 2.57 -1.23 9.91
C HIS A 175 3.74 -0.62 9.16
N LYS A 176 4.95 -1.01 9.54
CA LYS A 176 6.20 -0.63 8.89
C LYS A 176 7.02 -1.85 8.54
N PRO A 177 6.57 -2.66 7.56
CA PRO A 177 7.18 -3.94 7.23
C PRO A 177 8.68 -3.85 7.01
N PHE A 178 9.13 -2.89 6.22
CA PHE A 178 10.56 -2.75 5.92
C PHE A 178 11.38 -2.25 7.10
N ALA A 179 10.80 -1.45 8.00
CA ALA A 179 11.50 -1.10 9.25
C ALA A 179 11.69 -2.34 10.15
N VAL A 180 10.67 -3.20 10.25
CA VAL A 180 10.72 -4.45 11.02
C VAL A 180 11.76 -5.41 10.44
N ILE A 181 11.76 -5.60 9.12
CA ILE A 181 12.76 -6.46 8.44
C ILE A 181 14.16 -5.89 8.65
N ALA A 182 14.36 -4.59 8.49
CA ALA A 182 15.67 -3.95 8.63
C ALA A 182 16.22 -4.07 10.06
N ASP A 183 15.40 -3.89 11.08
CA ASP A 183 15.77 -4.12 12.49
C ASP A 183 16.20 -5.58 12.72
N TYR A 184 15.38 -6.51 12.23
CA TYR A 184 15.67 -7.95 12.39
C TYR A 184 16.96 -8.38 11.66
N LEU A 185 17.18 -7.86 10.45
CA LEU A 185 18.41 -8.09 9.68
C LEU A 185 19.62 -7.55 10.43
N ALA A 186 19.57 -6.31 10.92
CA ALA A 186 20.68 -5.64 11.60
C ALA A 186 21.05 -6.35 12.90
N ARG A 187 20.07 -6.77 13.71
CA ARG A 187 20.31 -7.58 14.92
C ARG A 187 20.96 -8.92 14.61
N ASN A 188 20.87 -9.38 13.39
CA ASN A 188 21.45 -10.63 12.90
C ASN A 188 22.69 -10.44 12.02
N GLY A 189 23.31 -9.24 12.01
CA GLY A 189 24.57 -8.99 11.32
C GLY A 189 24.45 -8.77 9.81
N ILE A 190 23.27 -8.38 9.32
CA ILE A 190 23.00 -8.08 7.90
C ILE A 190 22.63 -6.61 7.77
N ALA A 191 23.32 -5.87 6.91
CA ALA A 191 22.98 -4.47 6.63
C ALA A 191 21.80 -4.38 5.67
N SER A 192 21.10 -3.22 5.67
CA SER A 192 20.01 -2.99 4.73
C SER A 192 19.87 -1.53 4.34
N LEU A 193 19.44 -1.27 3.11
CA LEU A 193 19.04 0.04 2.61
C LEU A 193 17.55 0.02 2.28
N ARG A 194 16.81 0.94 2.89
CA ARG A 194 15.42 1.29 2.57
C ARG A 194 15.42 2.69 1.99
N TYR A 195 14.63 2.95 0.96
CA TYR A 195 14.55 4.27 0.34
C TYR A 195 13.11 4.64 0.01
N ASP A 196 12.82 5.94 0.01
CA ASP A 196 11.52 6.48 -0.40
C ASP A 196 11.41 6.43 -1.92
N ASP A 197 10.26 6.02 -2.44
CA ASP A 197 10.01 5.96 -3.88
C ASP A 197 10.11 7.35 -4.54
N ARG A 198 10.28 7.36 -5.88
CA ARG A 198 10.37 8.61 -6.64
C ARG A 198 9.21 9.55 -6.35
N GLY A 199 9.53 10.80 -6.06
CA GLY A 199 8.57 11.86 -5.77
C GLY A 199 7.81 11.69 -4.45
N MET A 200 8.27 10.81 -3.54
CA MET A 200 7.64 10.69 -2.22
C MET A 200 7.65 12.02 -1.49
N GLY A 201 6.46 12.47 -1.07
CA GLY A 201 6.26 13.78 -0.45
C GLY A 201 6.09 14.96 -1.43
N ASP A 202 6.35 14.78 -2.71
CA ASP A 202 6.10 15.78 -3.76
C ASP A 202 4.75 15.53 -4.45
N THR A 203 3.75 16.32 -4.14
CA THR A 203 2.39 16.18 -4.69
C THR A 203 2.28 16.51 -6.19
N SER A 204 3.33 17.08 -6.81
CA SER A 204 3.37 17.32 -8.25
C SER A 204 3.74 16.07 -9.04
N VAL A 205 4.37 15.08 -8.39
CA VAL A 205 4.75 13.81 -8.98
C VAL A 205 3.57 12.84 -8.90
N ARG A 206 3.11 12.40 -10.05
CA ARG A 206 2.00 11.43 -10.11
C ARG A 206 2.57 10.04 -10.38
N PHE A 207 2.42 9.13 -9.44
CA PHE A 207 2.89 7.75 -9.53
C PHE A 207 2.50 7.06 -10.85
N TYR A 208 1.26 7.22 -11.28
CA TYR A 208 0.74 6.56 -12.50
C TYR A 208 1.34 7.04 -13.83
N ASP A 209 2.15 8.10 -13.81
CA ASP A 209 2.89 8.58 -14.99
C ASP A 209 4.19 7.80 -15.22
N TYR A 210 4.62 6.99 -14.24
CA TYR A 210 5.83 6.15 -14.29
C TYR A 210 5.45 4.67 -14.39
N THR A 211 6.44 3.83 -14.61
CA THR A 211 6.26 2.40 -14.87
C THR A 211 7.15 1.55 -13.97
N THR A 212 6.87 0.27 -13.85
CA THR A 212 7.74 -0.68 -13.16
C THR A 212 9.18 -0.66 -13.69
N ALA A 213 9.38 -0.34 -14.99
CA ALA A 213 10.71 -0.19 -15.56
C ALA A 213 11.44 1.04 -15.00
N ASP A 214 10.70 2.11 -14.67
CA ASP A 214 11.28 3.28 -14.00
C ASP A 214 11.72 2.94 -12.58
N PHE A 215 10.87 2.24 -11.83
CA PHE A 215 11.18 1.82 -10.45
C PHE A 215 12.33 0.80 -10.40
N LYS A 216 12.44 -0.07 -11.42
CA LYS A 216 13.61 -0.94 -11.58
C LYS A 216 14.89 -0.13 -11.74
N ARG A 217 14.88 0.96 -12.55
CA ARG A 217 16.06 1.83 -12.71
C ARG A 217 16.42 2.58 -11.43
N ASP A 218 15.43 2.95 -10.61
CA ASP A 218 15.67 3.54 -9.29
C ASP A 218 16.38 2.55 -8.37
N ALA A 219 15.92 1.30 -8.35
CA ALA A 219 16.57 0.23 -7.61
C ALA A 219 18.01 -0.07 -8.11
N GLU A 220 18.27 0.04 -9.42
CA GLU A 220 19.63 -0.06 -9.98
C GLU A 220 20.56 1.05 -9.51
N ALA A 221 20.05 2.29 -9.42
CA ALA A 221 20.83 3.40 -8.89
C ALA A 221 21.17 3.19 -7.41
N ALA A 222 20.20 2.70 -6.62
CA ALA A 222 20.43 2.32 -5.22
C ALA A 222 21.43 1.16 -5.08
N LEU A 223 21.39 0.14 -5.95
CA LEU A 223 22.38 -0.94 -6.00
C LEU A 223 23.78 -0.39 -6.28
N THR A 224 23.89 0.58 -7.20
CA THR A 224 25.17 1.22 -7.54
C THR A 224 25.77 1.93 -6.33
N LEU A 225 24.94 2.65 -5.55
CA LEU A 225 25.37 3.26 -4.28
C LEU A 225 25.93 2.20 -3.33
N LEU A 226 25.21 1.09 -3.14
CA LEU A 226 25.62 0.01 -2.22
C LEU A 226 26.91 -0.69 -2.69
N ARG A 227 27.08 -0.93 -3.98
CA ARG A 227 28.30 -1.53 -4.57
C ARG A 227 29.56 -0.70 -4.29
N GLY A 228 29.42 0.60 -4.08
CA GLY A 228 30.54 1.46 -3.67
C GLY A 228 31.03 1.21 -2.23
N ARG A 229 30.26 0.48 -1.41
CA ARG A 229 30.54 0.28 0.03
C ARG A 229 30.61 -1.19 0.45
N PHE A 230 29.93 -2.08 -0.25
CA PHE A 230 29.76 -3.49 0.13
C PHE A 230 30.17 -4.42 -1.01
N SER A 231 30.84 -5.50 -0.67
CA SER A 231 31.26 -6.53 -1.64
C SER A 231 30.14 -7.52 -1.96
N ARG A 232 29.12 -7.63 -1.10
CA ARG A 232 28.01 -8.56 -1.25
C ARG A 232 26.68 -7.84 -1.10
N VAL A 233 25.97 -7.63 -2.21
CA VAL A 233 24.75 -6.83 -2.30
C VAL A 233 23.61 -7.69 -2.84
N GLY A 234 22.59 -7.91 -2.00
CA GLY A 234 21.34 -8.56 -2.39
C GLY A 234 20.20 -7.58 -2.56
N VAL A 235 19.09 -8.08 -3.13
CA VAL A 235 17.81 -7.36 -3.20
C VAL A 235 16.74 -8.17 -2.50
N LEU A 236 15.97 -7.52 -1.62
CA LEU A 236 14.72 -8.02 -1.07
C LEU A 236 13.62 -7.13 -1.62
N GLY A 237 12.66 -7.71 -2.31
CA GLY A 237 11.51 -6.96 -2.82
C GLY A 237 10.21 -7.59 -2.37
N HIS A 238 9.22 -6.75 -2.07
CA HIS A 238 7.87 -7.17 -1.74
C HIS A 238 6.92 -6.88 -2.91
N SER A 239 6.04 -7.82 -3.23
CA SER A 239 5.02 -7.65 -4.28
C SER A 239 5.66 -7.25 -5.62
N GLU A 240 5.35 -6.07 -6.20
CA GLU A 240 6.02 -5.55 -7.40
C GLU A 240 7.53 -5.44 -7.22
N GLY A 241 8.00 -5.08 -6.02
CA GLY A 241 9.43 -5.07 -5.70
C GLY A 241 10.07 -6.46 -5.79
N GLY A 242 9.34 -7.52 -5.45
CA GLY A 242 9.76 -8.91 -5.64
C GLY A 242 9.91 -9.28 -7.11
N THR A 243 9.04 -8.75 -7.97
CA THR A 243 9.13 -8.87 -9.43
C THR A 243 10.34 -8.09 -9.97
N ILE A 244 10.56 -6.87 -9.47
CA ILE A 244 11.74 -6.06 -9.79
C ILE A 244 13.04 -6.80 -9.39
N ALA A 245 13.05 -7.45 -8.23
CA ALA A 245 14.19 -8.26 -7.80
C ALA A 245 14.51 -9.39 -8.79
N LEU A 246 13.51 -10.10 -9.31
CA LEU A 246 13.66 -11.11 -10.36
C LEU A 246 14.21 -10.52 -11.67
N MET A 247 13.71 -9.35 -12.09
CA MET A 247 14.21 -8.64 -13.27
C MET A 247 15.69 -8.26 -13.10
N LEU A 248 16.08 -7.69 -11.96
CA LEU A 248 17.44 -7.32 -11.64
C LEU A 248 18.37 -8.55 -11.59
N ALA A 249 17.88 -9.67 -11.06
CA ALA A 249 18.62 -10.93 -11.00
C ALA A 249 18.87 -11.50 -12.39
N SER A 250 17.92 -11.40 -13.33
CA SER A 250 18.09 -11.83 -14.72
C SER A 250 19.16 -11.04 -15.46
N GLU A 251 19.39 -9.79 -15.05
CA GLU A 251 20.46 -8.89 -15.55
C GLU A 251 21.77 -9.02 -14.75
N ARG A 252 21.84 -9.98 -13.81
CA ARG A 252 23.03 -10.27 -12.97
C ARG A 252 23.49 -9.06 -12.14
N LYS A 253 22.53 -8.22 -11.68
CA LYS A 253 22.84 -7.02 -10.88
C LYS A 253 23.12 -7.36 -9.40
N PRO A 254 22.26 -8.15 -8.68
CA PRO A 254 22.50 -8.54 -7.30
C PRO A 254 23.29 -9.85 -7.17
N ASP A 255 23.87 -10.08 -5.99
CA ASP A 255 24.54 -11.34 -5.65
C ASP A 255 23.56 -12.40 -5.14
N PHE A 256 22.40 -12.01 -4.68
CA PHE A 256 21.27 -12.86 -4.27
C PHE A 256 19.98 -12.03 -4.23
N ILE A 257 18.84 -12.69 -4.27
CA ILE A 257 17.55 -12.03 -4.09
C ILE A 257 16.63 -12.77 -3.13
N VAL A 258 15.77 -11.99 -2.47
CA VAL A 258 14.58 -12.46 -1.73
C VAL A 258 13.36 -11.83 -2.39
N SER A 259 12.51 -12.64 -2.99
CA SER A 259 11.23 -12.23 -3.58
C SER A 259 10.11 -12.59 -2.61
N MET A 260 9.55 -11.58 -1.95
CA MET A 260 8.43 -11.71 -1.02
C MET A 260 7.14 -11.41 -1.78
N ALA A 261 6.29 -12.41 -1.98
CA ALA A 261 5.02 -12.29 -2.73
C ALA A 261 5.19 -11.63 -4.11
N GLY A 262 6.36 -11.84 -4.77
CA GLY A 262 6.64 -11.28 -6.08
C GLY A 262 5.89 -12.02 -7.19
N MET A 263 5.40 -11.26 -8.19
CA MET A 263 4.75 -11.86 -9.34
C MET A 263 5.78 -12.55 -10.25
N ALA A 264 5.44 -13.76 -10.68
CA ALA A 264 6.18 -14.51 -11.68
C ALA A 264 5.28 -15.02 -12.83
N ILE A 265 3.97 -14.88 -12.70
CA ILE A 265 3.03 -14.93 -13.83
C ILE A 265 2.88 -13.53 -14.43
N SER A 266 2.25 -13.42 -15.60
CA SER A 266 2.10 -12.11 -16.25
C SER A 266 1.30 -11.12 -15.39
N GLY A 267 1.60 -9.83 -15.54
CA GLY A 267 0.89 -8.76 -14.86
C GLY A 267 -0.61 -8.75 -15.18
N LYS A 268 -0.98 -9.05 -16.43
CA LYS A 268 -2.37 -9.24 -16.84
C LYS A 268 -3.06 -10.31 -16.01
N GLU A 269 -2.47 -11.51 -15.92
CA GLU A 269 -3.03 -12.62 -15.14
C GLU A 269 -3.10 -12.29 -13.64
N THR A 270 -2.14 -11.55 -13.12
CA THR A 270 -2.14 -11.10 -11.74
C THR A 270 -3.34 -10.19 -11.46
N ILE A 271 -3.58 -9.16 -12.31
CA ILE A 271 -4.73 -8.27 -12.16
C ILE A 271 -6.06 -9.04 -12.27
N LEU A 272 -6.16 -9.97 -13.22
CA LEU A 272 -7.35 -10.81 -13.36
C LEU A 272 -7.60 -11.70 -12.13
N SER A 273 -6.54 -12.27 -11.55
CA SER A 273 -6.63 -13.05 -10.31
C SER A 273 -7.08 -12.19 -9.13
N GLN A 274 -6.52 -11.00 -8.96
CA GLN A 274 -6.93 -10.05 -7.92
C GLN A 274 -8.42 -9.71 -8.01
N ASN A 275 -8.91 -9.42 -9.22
CA ASN A 275 -10.34 -9.15 -9.43
C ASN A 275 -11.21 -10.37 -9.10
N ARG A 276 -10.77 -11.57 -9.47
CA ARG A 276 -11.47 -12.82 -9.14
C ARG A 276 -11.57 -13.02 -7.62
N TYR A 277 -10.47 -12.81 -6.88
CA TYR A 277 -10.47 -12.90 -5.43
C TYR A 277 -11.37 -11.85 -4.78
N GLN A 278 -11.31 -10.60 -5.24
CA GLN A 278 -12.19 -9.53 -4.73
C GLN A 278 -13.67 -9.86 -4.92
N MET A 279 -14.06 -10.38 -6.09
CA MET A 279 -15.43 -10.77 -6.37
C MET A 279 -15.90 -11.93 -5.49
N ARG A 280 -15.05 -12.92 -5.24
CA ARG A 280 -15.34 -14.03 -4.33
C ARG A 280 -15.52 -13.55 -2.89
N THR A 281 -14.67 -12.66 -2.43
CA THR A 281 -14.78 -12.03 -1.10
C THR A 281 -16.10 -11.25 -0.97
N ALA A 282 -16.51 -10.56 -2.03
CA ALA A 282 -17.80 -9.88 -2.12
C ALA A 282 -18.98 -10.84 -2.31
N ARG A 283 -18.77 -12.18 -2.27
CA ARG A 283 -19.79 -13.23 -2.45
C ARG A 283 -20.55 -13.11 -3.78
N ILE A 284 -19.89 -12.59 -4.82
CA ILE A 284 -20.43 -12.59 -6.16
C ILE A 284 -20.42 -14.04 -6.68
N PRO A 285 -21.53 -14.54 -7.26
CA PRO A 285 -21.57 -15.89 -7.82
C PRO A 285 -20.45 -16.13 -8.82
N ASP A 286 -19.80 -17.30 -8.76
CA ASP A 286 -18.63 -17.61 -9.61
C ASP A 286 -18.90 -17.42 -11.10
N GLU A 287 -20.10 -17.78 -11.60
CA GLU A 287 -20.48 -17.56 -13.01
C GLU A 287 -20.40 -16.07 -13.41
N ILE A 288 -20.87 -15.18 -12.53
CA ILE A 288 -20.84 -13.73 -12.76
C ILE A 288 -19.41 -13.21 -12.65
N ALA A 289 -18.65 -13.70 -11.67
CA ALA A 289 -17.27 -13.32 -11.47
C ALA A 289 -16.40 -13.72 -12.69
N GLU A 290 -16.51 -14.95 -13.18
CA GLU A 290 -15.75 -15.41 -14.36
C GLU A 290 -16.16 -14.66 -15.62
N LYS A 291 -17.45 -14.34 -15.80
CA LYS A 291 -17.90 -13.48 -16.90
C LYS A 291 -17.28 -12.09 -16.82
N ALA A 292 -17.24 -11.49 -15.64
CA ALA A 292 -16.60 -10.19 -15.41
C ALA A 292 -15.10 -10.21 -15.71
N VAL A 293 -14.40 -11.23 -15.22
CA VAL A 293 -12.96 -11.43 -15.47
C VAL A 293 -12.69 -11.62 -16.96
N GLY A 294 -13.55 -12.38 -17.67
CA GLY A 294 -13.46 -12.55 -19.14
C GLY A 294 -13.62 -11.23 -19.89
N ILE A 295 -14.54 -10.37 -19.45
CA ILE A 295 -14.73 -9.03 -20.03
C ILE A 295 -13.51 -8.14 -19.74
N LEU A 296 -13.02 -8.13 -18.49
CA LEU A 296 -11.81 -7.39 -18.14
C LEU A 296 -10.61 -7.83 -18.99
N SER A 297 -10.44 -9.14 -19.22
CA SER A 297 -9.38 -9.65 -20.12
C SER A 297 -9.50 -9.09 -21.53
N GLN A 298 -10.73 -9.05 -22.10
CA GLN A 298 -10.96 -8.46 -23.43
C GLN A 298 -10.69 -6.95 -23.46
N VAL A 299 -11.06 -6.22 -22.40
CA VAL A 299 -10.74 -4.80 -22.26
C VAL A 299 -9.22 -4.61 -22.25
N PHE A 300 -8.49 -5.45 -21.51
CA PHE A 300 -7.03 -5.41 -21.45
C PHE A 300 -6.40 -5.62 -22.84
N ASP A 301 -6.85 -6.63 -23.57
CA ASP A 301 -6.32 -6.92 -24.90
C ASP A 301 -6.57 -5.77 -25.87
N LYS A 302 -7.78 -5.18 -25.86
CA LYS A 302 -8.11 -4.05 -26.70
C LYS A 302 -7.29 -2.80 -26.37
N VAL A 303 -7.16 -2.46 -25.08
CA VAL A 303 -6.35 -1.31 -24.66
C VAL A 303 -4.87 -1.51 -25.01
N ALA A 304 -4.34 -2.72 -24.83
CA ALA A 304 -2.97 -3.06 -25.21
C ALA A 304 -2.73 -2.93 -26.72
N ALA A 305 -3.73 -3.31 -27.53
CA ALA A 305 -3.70 -3.17 -28.98
C ALA A 305 -3.99 -1.73 -29.49
N GLY A 306 -4.33 -0.79 -28.59
CA GLY A 306 -4.76 0.55 -28.96
C GLY A 306 -6.16 0.60 -29.60
N GLU A 307 -6.96 -0.46 -29.44
CA GLU A 307 -8.31 -0.58 -29.98
C GLU A 307 -9.38 0.08 -29.08
N ASP A 308 -10.52 0.39 -29.71
CA ASP A 308 -11.67 0.98 -29.01
C ASP A 308 -12.44 -0.07 -28.19
N VAL A 309 -12.64 0.20 -26.92
CA VAL A 309 -13.40 -0.65 -25.99
C VAL A 309 -14.92 -0.45 -26.06
N ARG A 310 -15.41 0.59 -26.80
CA ARG A 310 -16.86 0.90 -26.90
C ARG A 310 -17.69 -0.25 -27.44
N SER A 311 -17.10 -1.10 -28.26
CA SER A 311 -17.78 -2.31 -28.76
C SER A 311 -18.18 -3.28 -27.64
N LEU A 312 -17.40 -3.35 -26.55
CA LEU A 312 -17.70 -4.17 -25.38
C LEU A 312 -18.84 -3.57 -24.56
N LEU A 313 -18.93 -2.23 -24.51
CA LEU A 313 -20.03 -1.53 -23.81
C LEU A 313 -21.36 -1.65 -24.54
N GLN A 314 -21.35 -1.99 -25.83
CA GLN A 314 -22.56 -2.17 -26.68
C GLN A 314 -23.08 -3.63 -26.64
N ASP A 315 -22.37 -4.55 -25.99
CA ASP A 315 -22.82 -5.93 -25.84
C ASP A 315 -24.08 -5.99 -24.96
N LYS A 316 -25.23 -6.22 -25.65
CA LYS A 316 -26.56 -6.34 -25.02
C LYS A 316 -26.68 -7.52 -24.04
N THR A 317 -25.75 -8.47 -24.09
CA THR A 317 -25.71 -9.61 -23.16
C THR A 317 -25.04 -9.24 -21.84
N LEU A 318 -24.40 -8.07 -21.78
CA LEU A 318 -23.72 -7.57 -20.59
C LEU A 318 -24.75 -6.98 -19.63
N PRO A 319 -24.79 -7.42 -18.35
CA PRO A 319 -25.62 -6.76 -17.34
C PRO A 319 -25.22 -5.29 -17.21
N PRO A 320 -26.17 -4.34 -17.19
CA PRO A 320 -25.86 -2.92 -17.07
C PRO A 320 -24.99 -2.55 -15.87
N THR A 321 -24.98 -3.37 -14.82
CA THR A 321 -24.15 -3.21 -13.63
C THR A 321 -22.65 -3.33 -13.91
N PHE A 322 -22.23 -3.94 -15.04
CA PHE A 322 -20.82 -4.03 -15.42
C PHE A 322 -20.30 -2.81 -16.17
N ILE A 323 -21.17 -1.97 -16.73
CA ILE A 323 -20.76 -0.79 -17.51
C ILE A 323 -19.83 0.12 -16.69
N PRO A 324 -20.16 0.53 -15.46
CA PRO A 324 -19.26 1.36 -14.64
C PRO A 324 -17.93 0.68 -14.32
N VAL A 325 -17.93 -0.65 -14.17
CA VAL A 325 -16.70 -1.42 -13.91
C VAL A 325 -15.77 -1.37 -15.11
N ILE A 326 -16.32 -1.55 -16.33
CA ILE A 326 -15.55 -1.48 -17.58
C ILE A 326 -15.00 -0.07 -17.80
N GLU A 327 -15.82 0.97 -17.62
CA GLU A 327 -15.40 2.35 -17.77
C GLU A 327 -14.28 2.71 -16.80
N ARG A 328 -14.41 2.31 -15.53
CA ARG A 328 -13.37 2.51 -14.51
C ARG A 328 -12.10 1.76 -14.86
N ALA A 329 -12.20 0.48 -15.23
CA ALA A 329 -11.06 -0.33 -15.65
C ALA A 329 -10.36 0.30 -16.86
N THR A 330 -11.10 0.71 -17.89
CA THR A 330 -10.58 1.37 -19.09
C THR A 330 -9.82 2.64 -18.73
N LYS A 331 -10.37 3.46 -17.81
CA LYS A 331 -9.71 4.68 -17.33
C LYS A 331 -8.42 4.36 -16.58
N GLN A 332 -8.42 3.38 -15.70
CA GLN A 332 -7.21 2.97 -14.96
C GLN A 332 -6.13 2.44 -15.90
N MET A 333 -6.52 1.60 -16.87
CA MET A 333 -5.60 1.01 -17.85
C MET A 333 -5.07 2.00 -18.88
N SER A 334 -5.64 3.21 -18.98
CA SER A 334 -5.08 4.26 -19.84
C SER A 334 -3.82 4.92 -19.26
N THR A 335 -3.50 4.66 -17.98
CA THR A 335 -2.28 5.19 -17.35
C THR A 335 -1.04 4.44 -17.82
N PRO A 336 0.12 5.12 -17.95
CA PRO A 336 1.39 4.48 -18.32
C PRO A 336 1.73 3.30 -17.39
N TYR A 337 1.53 3.48 -16.08
CA TYR A 337 1.80 2.46 -15.07
C TYR A 337 1.05 1.15 -15.34
N ILE A 338 -0.30 1.19 -15.33
CA ILE A 338 -1.11 -0.02 -15.48
C ILE A 338 -0.90 -0.66 -16.85
N ARG A 339 -0.77 0.14 -17.91
CA ARG A 339 -0.50 -0.38 -19.26
C ARG A 339 0.81 -1.15 -19.31
N HIS A 340 1.88 -0.62 -18.70
CA HIS A 340 3.16 -1.31 -18.62
C HIS A 340 3.07 -2.55 -17.72
N PHE A 341 2.45 -2.42 -16.54
CA PHE A 341 2.29 -3.52 -15.59
C PHE A 341 1.63 -4.75 -16.22
N MET A 342 0.59 -4.55 -17.05
CA MET A 342 -0.07 -5.65 -17.76
C MET A 342 0.85 -6.40 -18.72
N THR A 343 1.88 -5.76 -19.25
CA THR A 343 2.83 -6.37 -20.19
C THR A 343 4.00 -7.07 -19.51
N ILE A 344 4.12 -6.94 -18.18
CA ILE A 344 5.19 -7.59 -17.43
C ILE A 344 5.00 -9.12 -17.50
N ASP A 345 6.03 -9.80 -17.94
CA ASP A 345 6.17 -11.25 -17.86
C ASP A 345 7.63 -11.57 -17.57
N VAL A 346 7.90 -12.09 -16.38
CA VAL A 346 9.26 -12.44 -15.97
C VAL A 346 9.62 -13.89 -16.26
N GLN A 347 8.66 -14.73 -16.68
CA GLN A 347 8.94 -16.14 -16.96
C GLN A 347 10.05 -16.34 -18.01
N PRO A 348 10.07 -15.59 -19.12
CA PRO A 348 11.16 -15.69 -20.10
C PRO A 348 12.52 -15.25 -19.56
N LEU A 349 12.55 -14.49 -18.46
CA LEU A 349 13.77 -13.97 -17.85
C LEU A 349 14.38 -14.96 -16.83
N LEU A 350 13.54 -15.81 -16.20
CA LEU A 350 13.96 -16.71 -15.12
C LEU A 350 15.15 -17.63 -15.48
N PRO A 351 15.25 -18.20 -16.71
CA PRO A 351 16.42 -19.02 -17.07
C PRO A 351 17.77 -18.27 -17.04
N SER A 352 17.74 -16.92 -17.11
CA SER A 352 18.95 -16.08 -17.05
C SER A 352 19.39 -15.75 -15.62
N VAL A 353 18.57 -16.05 -14.61
CA VAL A 353 18.89 -15.84 -13.20
C VAL A 353 19.88 -16.88 -12.72
N VAL A 354 21.08 -16.42 -12.35
CA VAL A 354 22.17 -17.28 -11.90
C VAL A 354 22.51 -17.11 -10.42
N CYS A 355 22.08 -16.02 -9.79
CA CYS A 355 22.28 -15.78 -8.37
C CYS A 355 21.30 -16.59 -7.52
N PRO A 356 21.63 -16.89 -6.24
CA PRO A 356 20.67 -17.51 -5.32
C PRO A 356 19.36 -16.74 -5.20
N VAL A 357 18.23 -17.47 -5.17
CA VAL A 357 16.88 -16.92 -5.06
C VAL A 357 16.16 -17.57 -3.88
N LEU A 358 15.61 -16.76 -3.00
CA LEU A 358 14.60 -17.15 -2.03
C LEU A 358 13.26 -16.51 -2.45
N ALA A 359 12.26 -17.33 -2.77
CA ALA A 359 10.93 -16.84 -3.09
C ALA A 359 9.92 -17.32 -2.03
N LEU A 360 9.20 -16.37 -1.43
CA LEU A 360 8.27 -16.58 -0.32
C LEU A 360 6.89 -16.09 -0.68
N ASN A 361 5.85 -16.81 -0.22
CA ASN A 361 4.47 -16.31 -0.30
C ASN A 361 3.59 -16.94 0.79
N GLY A 362 2.44 -16.34 1.08
CA GLY A 362 1.44 -16.85 2.00
C GLY A 362 0.29 -17.57 1.28
N THR A 363 -0.27 -18.64 1.87
CA THR A 363 -1.36 -19.39 1.25
C THR A 363 -2.67 -18.61 1.17
N LEU A 364 -2.83 -17.56 2.00
CA LEU A 364 -3.97 -16.64 1.99
C LEU A 364 -3.68 -15.31 1.32
N ASP A 365 -2.64 -15.24 0.48
CA ASP A 365 -2.37 -14.08 -0.34
C ASP A 365 -3.44 -13.93 -1.43
N MET A 366 -4.27 -12.88 -1.32
CA MET A 366 -5.32 -12.57 -2.29
C MET A 366 -4.87 -11.62 -3.41
N GLN A 367 -3.62 -11.13 -3.35
CA GLN A 367 -3.08 -10.21 -4.34
C GLN A 367 -2.16 -10.92 -5.34
N VAL A 368 -1.33 -11.84 -4.84
CA VAL A 368 -0.41 -12.62 -5.66
C VAL A 368 -0.61 -14.11 -5.34
N ASP A 369 -1.24 -14.84 -6.26
CA ASP A 369 -1.52 -16.26 -6.10
C ASP A 369 -0.22 -17.05 -5.80
N SER A 370 -0.10 -17.54 -4.56
CA SER A 370 1.11 -18.19 -4.05
C SER A 370 1.50 -19.40 -4.90
N LYS A 371 0.54 -20.27 -5.19
CA LYS A 371 0.82 -21.54 -5.90
C LYS A 371 1.31 -21.29 -7.32
N ARG A 372 0.60 -20.43 -8.07
CA ARG A 372 0.96 -20.13 -9.46
C ARG A 372 2.30 -19.43 -9.56
N ASN A 373 2.57 -18.45 -8.69
CA ASN A 373 3.80 -17.67 -8.76
C ASN A 373 5.02 -18.44 -8.25
N LEU A 374 4.91 -19.14 -7.12
CA LEU A 374 6.03 -19.98 -6.63
C LEU A 374 6.35 -21.13 -7.59
N GLU A 375 5.34 -21.72 -8.23
CA GLU A 375 5.57 -22.75 -9.24
C GLU A 375 6.24 -22.19 -10.50
N ALA A 376 5.81 -21.01 -10.97
CA ALA A 376 6.47 -20.36 -12.10
C ALA A 376 7.93 -20.03 -11.80
N ILE A 377 8.25 -19.56 -10.59
CA ILE A 377 9.63 -19.32 -10.15
C ILE A 377 10.42 -20.65 -10.11
N ARG A 378 9.87 -21.67 -9.45
CA ARG A 378 10.54 -22.96 -9.28
C ARG A 378 10.85 -23.63 -10.60
N SER A 379 9.89 -23.62 -11.52
CA SER A 379 10.04 -24.27 -12.84
C SER A 379 10.86 -23.44 -13.84
N GLY A 380 10.87 -22.12 -13.68
CA GLY A 380 11.57 -21.22 -14.60
C GLY A 380 13.04 -20.99 -14.27
N LEU A 381 13.45 -21.13 -13.01
CA LEU A 381 14.84 -20.95 -12.62
C LEU A 381 15.72 -22.10 -13.08
N SER A 382 16.93 -21.76 -13.55
CA SER A 382 17.98 -22.76 -13.85
C SER A 382 18.47 -23.44 -12.57
N ALA A 383 19.19 -24.55 -12.67
CA ALA A 383 19.78 -25.23 -11.52
C ALA A 383 20.68 -24.26 -10.71
N GLY A 384 20.47 -24.20 -9.39
CA GLY A 384 21.21 -23.28 -8.52
C GLY A 384 20.73 -23.37 -7.06
N LYS A 385 21.23 -22.45 -6.22
CA LYS A 385 20.80 -22.33 -4.82
C LYS A 385 19.48 -21.56 -4.75
N HIS A 386 18.41 -22.17 -5.24
CA HIS A 386 17.08 -21.57 -5.23
C HIS A 386 16.17 -22.27 -4.21
N GLU A 387 15.40 -21.49 -3.48
CA GLU A 387 14.44 -22.01 -2.52
C GLU A 387 13.12 -21.28 -2.66
N THR A 388 12.03 -22.04 -2.63
CA THR A 388 10.66 -21.47 -2.56
C THR A 388 10.01 -21.96 -1.27
N ALA A 389 9.33 -21.08 -0.53
CA ALA A 389 8.56 -21.46 0.64
C ALA A 389 7.20 -20.80 0.61
N GLU A 390 6.16 -21.60 0.87
CA GLU A 390 4.80 -21.18 1.03
C GLU A 390 4.42 -21.29 2.52
N TYR A 391 3.83 -20.24 3.09
CA TYR A 391 3.47 -20.17 4.50
C TYR A 391 1.98 -20.28 4.66
N GLU A 392 1.56 -21.31 5.39
CA GLU A 392 0.16 -21.58 5.68
C GLU A 392 -0.45 -20.46 6.55
N GLY A 393 -1.60 -19.94 6.15
CA GLY A 393 -2.37 -18.96 6.92
C GLY A 393 -1.82 -17.53 6.87
N LEU A 394 -0.77 -17.24 6.07
CA LEU A 394 -0.27 -15.88 5.92
C LEU A 394 -0.90 -15.17 4.72
N ASN A 395 -1.16 -13.87 4.89
CA ASN A 395 -1.65 -12.97 3.85
C ASN A 395 -0.51 -12.38 3.00
N HIS A 396 -0.85 -11.43 2.12
CA HIS A 396 0.10 -10.74 1.25
C HIS A 396 1.22 -9.97 2.00
N LEU A 397 0.92 -9.48 3.20
CA LEU A 397 1.88 -8.79 4.08
C LEU A 397 2.67 -9.76 4.97
N PHE A 398 2.50 -11.07 4.79
CA PHE A 398 3.09 -12.10 5.64
C PHE A 398 2.64 -12.02 7.11
N GLN A 399 1.38 -11.68 7.35
CA GLN A 399 0.74 -11.67 8.66
C GLN A 399 -0.14 -12.92 8.80
N HIS A 400 -0.19 -13.50 10.00
CA HIS A 400 -1.22 -14.49 10.32
C HIS A 400 -2.61 -13.86 10.23
N CYS A 401 -3.49 -14.44 9.44
CA CYS A 401 -4.80 -13.89 9.16
C CYS A 401 -5.89 -14.99 9.11
N LYS A 402 -7.14 -14.58 9.02
CA LYS A 402 -8.28 -15.49 8.92
C LYS A 402 -8.72 -15.74 7.49
N THR A 403 -8.78 -14.69 6.70
CA THR A 403 -9.32 -14.72 5.34
C THR A 403 -8.34 -14.28 4.27
N GLY A 404 -7.28 -13.53 4.64
CA GLY A 404 -6.35 -12.90 3.71
C GLY A 404 -6.86 -11.60 3.10
N SER A 405 -8.07 -11.17 3.46
CA SER A 405 -8.65 -9.93 2.97
C SER A 405 -7.83 -8.71 3.43
N MET A 406 -7.65 -7.74 2.53
CA MET A 406 -7.02 -6.46 2.86
C MET A 406 -7.73 -5.72 4.00
N THR A 407 -9.02 -6.00 4.23
CA THR A 407 -9.78 -5.40 5.35
C THR A 407 -9.32 -5.88 6.72
N GLU A 408 -8.58 -6.99 6.80
CA GLU A 408 -8.01 -7.48 8.05
C GLU A 408 -6.70 -6.77 8.44
N TYR A 409 -5.99 -6.16 7.49
CA TYR A 409 -4.65 -5.62 7.72
C TYR A 409 -4.61 -4.59 8.85
N SER A 410 -5.62 -3.72 8.94
CA SER A 410 -5.71 -2.73 10.00
C SER A 410 -5.90 -3.32 11.39
N GLU A 411 -6.58 -4.46 11.49
CA GLU A 411 -6.95 -5.10 12.75
C GLU A 411 -5.88 -6.08 13.26
N ILE A 412 -5.00 -6.55 12.39
CA ILE A 412 -3.90 -7.46 12.75
C ILE A 412 -2.79 -6.64 13.43
N GLU A 413 -2.34 -7.05 14.62
CA GLU A 413 -1.24 -6.37 15.33
C GLU A 413 0.14 -6.78 14.79
N GLU A 414 0.27 -8.01 14.31
CA GLU A 414 1.50 -8.54 13.74
C GLU A 414 1.82 -7.84 12.41
N THR A 415 3.06 -7.39 12.25
CA THR A 415 3.53 -6.75 11.01
C THR A 415 4.09 -7.78 10.05
N ILE A 416 4.92 -8.70 10.53
CA ILE A 416 5.46 -9.83 9.75
C ILE A 416 5.62 -11.04 10.67
N ALA A 417 5.20 -12.20 10.22
CA ALA A 417 5.35 -13.45 10.93
C ALA A 417 6.84 -13.74 11.25
N PRO A 418 7.18 -14.05 12.52
CA PRO A 418 8.56 -14.26 12.96
C PRO A 418 9.30 -15.34 12.19
N GLU A 419 8.61 -16.40 11.75
CA GLU A 419 9.20 -17.48 10.96
C GLU A 419 9.66 -17.01 9.57
N VAL A 420 8.97 -16.02 8.97
CA VAL A 420 9.40 -15.41 7.70
C VAL A 420 10.68 -14.61 7.90
N LEU A 421 10.75 -13.81 8.96
CA LEU A 421 11.95 -13.06 9.32
C LEU A 421 13.14 -14.00 9.59
N GLY A 422 12.91 -15.06 10.36
CA GLY A 422 13.90 -16.08 10.66
C GLY A 422 14.40 -16.80 9.41
N LYS A 423 13.50 -17.12 8.47
CA LYS A 423 13.84 -17.76 7.21
C LYS A 423 14.74 -16.87 6.34
N ILE A 424 14.40 -15.61 6.18
CA ILE A 424 15.20 -14.65 5.41
C ILE A 424 16.63 -14.57 5.96
N VAL A 425 16.76 -14.39 7.27
CA VAL A 425 18.07 -14.28 7.92
C VAL A 425 18.88 -15.57 7.78
N SER A 426 18.27 -16.72 8.11
CA SER A 426 18.98 -18.01 8.05
C SER A 426 19.43 -18.34 6.65
N TRP A 427 18.61 -18.04 5.64
CA TRP A 427 18.94 -18.27 4.25
C TRP A 427 20.08 -17.35 3.77
N ILE A 428 20.04 -16.04 4.03
CA ILE A 428 21.12 -15.11 3.65
C ILE A 428 22.46 -15.53 4.28
N LYS A 429 22.44 -15.98 5.55
CA LYS A 429 23.64 -16.45 6.24
C LYS A 429 24.18 -17.77 5.69
N SER A 430 23.36 -18.58 5.02
CA SER A 430 23.78 -19.86 4.43
C SER A 430 24.44 -19.71 3.05
N LEU A 431 24.36 -18.56 2.45
CA LEU A 431 24.97 -18.24 1.17
C LEU A 431 26.48 -18.00 1.30
#